data_1514da5c4e26a1f22e3a129167b38b73
#
_entry.id   1514da5c4e26a1f22e3a129167b38b73
#
_cell.length_a   1.000
_cell.length_b   1.000
_cell.length_c   1.000
_cell.angle_alpha   90.00
_cell.angle_beta   90.00
_cell.angle_gamma   90.00
#
_symmetry.space_group_name_H-M   'P 1'
#
loop_
_entity.id
_entity.type
_entity.pdbx_description
1 polymer ?
#
loop_
_entity_poly.entity_id
_entity_poly.type
_entity_poly.pdbx_seq_one_letter_code
_entity_poly.pdbx_strand_id
1 'polypeptide(L)'
;MKIILIGPFPPFRGGISMFNHSLAKELEKDNKVYRISFSKQYPNLFFPGKTQLFDFNGQSSMNLINSINPLSWKSTANYINNIEPDLVIFQYWMPFFAPAFSSIAKKIKNTNDTKIIVNCNNIIPHESGIFDKYLSLKFFKHCDYFIVMSDSVKNDLLSIIPSASYIESKHPLYDTFGNSIDKEEARKSLSLKSEKVILNFGLIR
;
A
#
# COMPACT_ATOMS: atom_id res chain seq x y z
N MET A 1 11.63 -16.49 -7.02
CA MET A 1 12.28 -15.32 -6.40
C MET A 1 11.87 -15.19 -4.93
N LYS A 2 12.69 -14.52 -4.09
CA LYS A 2 12.29 -14.06 -2.76
C LYS A 2 11.77 -12.62 -2.89
N ILE A 3 10.50 -12.42 -2.63
CA ILE A 3 9.85 -11.11 -2.76
C ILE A 3 9.36 -10.65 -1.39
N ILE A 4 9.62 -9.38 -1.05
CA ILE A 4 9.05 -8.76 0.15
C ILE A 4 8.04 -7.71 -0.28
N LEU A 5 6.82 -7.80 0.25
CA LEU A 5 5.79 -6.76 0.14
C LEU A 5 5.74 -5.96 1.43
N ILE A 6 5.86 -4.63 1.32
CA ILE A 6 5.82 -3.69 2.44
C ILE A 6 4.62 -2.76 2.29
N GLY A 7 3.72 -2.78 3.26
CA GLY A 7 2.53 -1.95 3.28
C GLY A 7 1.51 -2.44 4.28
N PRO A 8 0.30 -1.84 4.31
CA PRO A 8 -0.76 -2.38 5.13
C PRO A 8 -1.24 -3.71 4.57
N PHE A 9 -1.50 -4.64 5.46
CA PHE A 9 -2.16 -5.92 5.21
C PHE A 9 -3.34 -6.07 6.17
N PRO A 10 -4.32 -6.92 5.87
CA PRO A 10 -5.28 -7.29 6.89
C PRO A 10 -4.58 -7.73 8.20
N PRO A 11 -5.06 -7.33 9.36
CA PRO A 11 -6.37 -6.75 9.65
C PRO A 11 -6.51 -5.22 9.50
N PHE A 12 -5.55 -4.49 8.93
CA PHE A 12 -5.73 -3.06 8.66
C PHE A 12 -6.86 -2.85 7.67
N ARG A 13 -7.76 -1.89 7.98
CA ARG A 13 -8.88 -1.51 7.10
C ARG A 13 -8.37 -0.71 5.90
N GLY A 14 -9.00 -0.92 4.75
CA GLY A 14 -8.83 -0.09 3.56
C GLY A 14 -8.47 -0.86 2.30
N GLY A 15 -8.71 -0.22 1.16
CA GLY A 15 -8.49 -0.82 -0.16
C GLY A 15 -7.04 -1.25 -0.39
N ILE A 16 -6.06 -0.44 0.06
CA ILE A 16 -4.63 -0.76 -0.11
C ILE A 16 -4.26 -2.05 0.63
N SER A 17 -4.83 -2.28 1.82
CA SER A 17 -4.60 -3.51 2.58
C SER A 17 -5.12 -4.74 1.84
N MET A 18 -6.33 -4.67 1.30
CA MET A 18 -6.94 -5.75 0.51
C MET A 18 -6.20 -5.96 -0.81
N PHE A 19 -5.84 -4.88 -1.50
CA PHE A 19 -5.02 -4.95 -2.71
C PHE A 19 -3.68 -5.66 -2.45
N ASN A 20 -2.98 -5.25 -1.40
CA ASN A 20 -1.68 -5.83 -1.04
C ASN A 20 -1.80 -7.33 -0.67
N HIS A 21 -2.90 -7.70 0.00
CA HIS A 21 -3.20 -9.10 0.29
C HIS A 21 -3.45 -9.91 -0.98
N SER A 22 -4.24 -9.39 -1.92
CA SER A 22 -4.50 -10.06 -3.21
C SER A 22 -3.24 -10.17 -4.06
N LEU A 23 -2.43 -9.10 -4.11
CA LEU A 23 -1.13 -9.11 -4.80
C LEU A 23 -0.18 -10.16 -4.20
N ALA A 24 -0.13 -10.26 -2.87
CA ALA A 24 0.68 -11.29 -2.22
C ALA A 24 0.26 -12.70 -2.61
N LYS A 25 -1.04 -12.98 -2.59
CA LYS A 25 -1.58 -14.29 -3.00
C LYS A 25 -1.22 -14.64 -4.45
N GLU A 26 -1.28 -13.67 -5.34
CA GLU A 26 -0.95 -13.90 -6.75
C GLU A 26 0.55 -14.18 -6.93
N LEU A 27 1.39 -13.40 -6.29
CA LEU A 27 2.85 -13.59 -6.34
C LEU A 27 3.30 -14.90 -5.66
N GLU A 28 2.59 -15.39 -4.65
CA GLU A 28 2.89 -16.63 -3.94
C GLU A 28 2.73 -17.89 -4.81
N LYS A 29 2.04 -17.80 -5.96
CA LYS A 29 1.91 -18.93 -6.88
C LYS A 29 3.27 -19.41 -7.43
N ASP A 30 4.19 -18.46 -7.67
CA ASP A 30 5.46 -18.75 -8.30
C ASP A 30 6.69 -18.27 -7.50
N ASN A 31 6.47 -17.63 -6.35
CA ASN A 31 7.51 -16.98 -5.59
C ASN A 31 7.39 -17.22 -4.08
N LYS A 32 8.51 -17.07 -3.37
CA LYS A 32 8.50 -17.01 -1.91
C LYS A 32 8.24 -15.58 -1.48
N VAL A 33 7.05 -15.30 -0.97
CA VAL A 33 6.61 -13.95 -0.60
C VAL A 33 6.63 -13.77 0.92
N TYR A 34 7.18 -12.64 1.37
CA TYR A 34 7.17 -12.20 2.76
C TYR A 34 6.34 -10.93 2.87
N ARG A 35 5.41 -10.91 3.83
CA ARG A 35 4.49 -9.79 4.06
C ARG A 35 4.92 -9.01 5.28
N ILE A 36 5.35 -7.77 5.09
CA ILE A 36 5.75 -6.86 6.18
C ILE A 36 4.76 -5.71 6.29
N SER A 37 4.19 -5.55 7.48
CA SER A 37 3.17 -4.57 7.78
C SER A 37 3.55 -3.71 8.98
N PHE A 38 2.60 -2.90 9.41
CA PHE A 38 2.79 -1.97 10.50
C PHE A 38 2.42 -2.61 11.85
N SER A 39 3.26 -2.41 12.85
CA SER A 39 2.88 -2.56 14.25
C SER A 39 2.08 -1.35 14.73
N LYS A 40 2.35 -0.17 14.11
CA LYS A 40 1.58 1.06 14.29
C LYS A 40 1.61 1.86 13.00
N GLN A 41 0.46 1.94 12.30
CA GLN A 41 0.35 2.65 11.02
C GLN A 41 0.21 4.16 11.24
N TYR A 42 -0.77 4.57 12.05
CA TYR A 42 -0.98 5.98 12.42
C TYR A 42 -0.91 6.17 13.94
N PRO A 43 -0.36 7.29 14.43
CA PRO A 43 -0.55 7.68 15.81
C PRO A 43 -2.04 7.84 16.13
N ASN A 44 -2.46 7.41 17.32
CA ASN A 44 -3.89 7.44 17.70
C ASN A 44 -4.50 8.85 17.60
N LEU A 45 -3.68 9.88 17.85
CA LEU A 45 -4.09 11.28 17.78
C LEU A 45 -4.50 11.75 16.36
N PHE A 46 -3.93 11.13 15.33
CA PHE A 46 -4.17 11.52 13.92
C PHE A 46 -5.15 10.61 13.19
N PHE A 47 -5.69 9.60 13.88
CA PHE A 47 -6.66 8.69 13.26
C PHE A 47 -8.09 9.12 13.64
N PRO A 48 -8.91 9.54 12.67
CA PRO A 48 -10.26 10.05 12.94
C PRO A 48 -11.28 8.95 13.26
N GLY A 49 -10.92 7.67 13.13
CA GLY A 49 -11.80 6.53 13.34
C GLY A 49 -11.62 5.86 14.72
N LYS A 50 -12.60 5.04 15.11
CA LYS A 50 -12.55 4.28 16.38
C LYS A 50 -11.56 3.12 16.32
N THR A 51 -11.37 2.46 15.17
CA THR A 51 -10.43 1.35 14.98
C THR A 51 -9.87 1.33 13.56
N GLN A 52 -8.57 1.06 13.47
CA GLN A 52 -7.87 0.86 12.20
C GLN A 52 -7.94 -0.59 11.74
N LEU A 53 -8.46 -1.49 12.57
CA LEU A 53 -8.44 -2.93 12.36
C LEU A 53 -9.85 -3.48 12.17
N PHE A 54 -9.94 -4.64 11.51
CA PHE A 54 -11.15 -5.46 11.39
C PHE A 54 -10.82 -6.92 11.67
N ASP A 55 -11.86 -7.74 11.95
CA ASP A 55 -11.67 -9.16 12.16
C ASP A 55 -11.28 -9.83 10.83
N PHE A 56 -10.17 -10.53 10.84
CA PHE A 56 -9.61 -11.16 9.66
C PHE A 56 -9.10 -12.57 9.97
N ASN A 57 -9.70 -13.56 9.33
CA ASN A 57 -9.30 -14.96 9.42
C ASN A 57 -8.52 -15.35 8.16
N GLY A 58 -7.26 -14.96 8.08
CA GLY A 58 -6.40 -15.26 6.94
C GLY A 58 -4.93 -15.24 7.29
N GLN A 59 -4.08 -15.37 6.27
CA GLN A 59 -2.63 -15.36 6.48
C GLN A 59 -2.17 -14.01 7.03
N SER A 60 -1.48 -14.06 8.16
CA SER A 60 -0.97 -12.88 8.86
C SER A 60 0.27 -12.29 8.17
N SER A 61 0.49 -11.02 8.38
CA SER A 61 1.73 -10.31 8.06
C SER A 61 2.61 -10.15 9.28
N MET A 62 3.90 -9.90 9.08
CA MET A 62 4.81 -9.50 10.15
C MET A 62 4.68 -8.00 10.40
N ASN A 63 4.19 -7.62 11.56
CA ASN A 63 3.91 -6.24 11.94
C ASN A 63 5.16 -5.59 12.56
N LEU A 64 6.12 -5.20 11.72
CA LEU A 64 7.44 -4.73 12.15
C LEU A 64 7.56 -3.20 12.18
N ILE A 65 6.81 -2.48 11.32
CA ILE A 65 7.01 -1.05 11.10
C ILE A 65 6.14 -0.23 12.06
N ASN A 66 6.76 0.55 12.93
CA ASN A 66 6.08 1.66 13.57
C ASN A 66 6.39 2.94 12.78
N SER A 67 5.36 3.60 12.24
CA SER A 67 5.50 4.73 11.32
C SER A 67 6.30 5.92 11.87
N ILE A 68 6.39 6.05 13.18
CA ILE A 68 7.06 7.17 13.88
C ILE A 68 8.28 6.75 14.72
N ASN A 69 8.67 5.46 14.71
CA ASN A 69 9.79 4.97 15.52
C ASN A 69 10.99 4.54 14.65
N PRO A 70 12.07 5.34 14.58
CA PRO A 70 13.25 5.03 13.76
C PRO A 70 13.96 3.71 14.15
N LEU A 71 13.85 3.27 15.40
CA LEU A 71 14.43 1.99 15.82
C LEU A 71 13.73 0.82 15.14
N SER A 72 12.40 0.91 14.95
CA SER A 72 11.66 -0.11 14.20
C SER A 72 12.06 -0.14 12.72
N TRP A 73 12.38 1.00 12.12
CA TRP A 73 12.82 1.07 10.72
C TRP A 73 14.17 0.37 10.53
N LYS A 74 15.11 0.62 11.47
CA LYS A 74 16.42 -0.03 11.50
C LYS A 74 16.30 -1.55 11.65
N SER A 75 15.48 -2.01 12.61
CA SER A 75 15.26 -3.45 12.84
C SER A 75 14.55 -4.12 11.66
N THR A 76 13.55 -3.47 11.07
CA THR A 76 12.87 -3.95 9.85
C THR A 76 13.86 -4.09 8.68
N ALA A 77 14.70 -3.09 8.43
CA ALA A 77 15.69 -3.18 7.37
C ALA A 77 16.73 -4.30 7.62
N ASN A 78 17.16 -4.50 8.87
CA ASN A 78 18.04 -5.62 9.22
C ASN A 78 17.36 -6.98 8.95
N TYR A 79 16.08 -7.10 9.34
CA TYR A 79 15.30 -8.30 9.07
C TYR A 79 15.20 -8.59 7.58
N ILE A 80 14.92 -7.56 6.76
CA ILE A 80 14.88 -7.67 5.29
C ILE A 80 16.23 -8.11 4.72
N ASN A 81 17.32 -7.49 5.15
CA ASN A 81 18.65 -7.82 4.69
C ASN A 81 19.06 -9.26 5.01
N ASN A 82 18.63 -9.81 6.17
CA ASN A 82 18.88 -11.21 6.53
C ASN A 82 18.10 -12.22 5.66
N ILE A 83 17.01 -11.79 5.01
CA ILE A 83 16.28 -12.62 4.05
C ILE A 83 17.00 -12.69 2.70
N GLU A 84 17.78 -11.63 2.38
CA GLU A 84 18.41 -11.44 1.07
C GLU A 84 17.39 -11.56 -0.07
N PRO A 85 16.39 -10.64 -0.13
CA PRO A 85 15.36 -10.70 -1.15
C PRO A 85 15.89 -10.26 -2.51
N ASP A 86 15.36 -10.85 -3.57
CA ASP A 86 15.59 -10.41 -4.95
C ASP A 86 14.87 -9.08 -5.22
N LEU A 87 13.69 -8.92 -4.59
CA LEU A 87 12.78 -7.80 -4.84
C LEU A 87 12.07 -7.36 -3.56
N VAL A 88 12.00 -6.04 -3.37
CA VAL A 88 11.16 -5.41 -2.34
C VAL A 88 10.15 -4.47 -3.02
N ILE A 89 8.87 -4.63 -2.74
CA ILE A 89 7.79 -3.82 -3.27
C ILE A 89 7.16 -3.02 -2.13
N PHE A 90 7.22 -1.69 -2.22
CA PHE A 90 6.57 -0.79 -1.28
C PHE A 90 5.21 -0.34 -1.80
N GLN A 91 4.19 -0.37 -0.97
CA GLN A 91 2.93 0.32 -1.22
C GLN A 91 3.05 1.76 -0.73
N TYR A 92 2.93 2.72 -1.64
CA TYR A 92 3.06 4.14 -1.31
C TYR A 92 1.77 4.90 -1.59
N TRP A 93 1.27 5.65 -0.61
CA TRP A 93 0.00 6.37 -0.75
C TRP A 93 -0.02 7.75 -0.08
N MET A 94 0.99 8.10 0.70
CA MET A 94 1.11 9.45 1.27
C MET A 94 2.51 9.72 1.83
N PRO A 95 2.95 10.99 1.79
CA PRO A 95 4.29 11.42 2.21
C PRO A 95 4.62 11.16 3.69
N PHE A 96 3.61 11.03 4.54
CA PHE A 96 3.78 10.71 5.97
C PHE A 96 4.65 9.45 6.21
N PHE A 97 4.57 8.46 5.32
CA PHE A 97 5.37 7.22 5.45
C PHE A 97 6.76 7.33 4.83
N ALA A 98 7.03 8.39 4.07
CA ALA A 98 8.29 8.54 3.36
C ALA A 98 9.54 8.51 4.27
N PRO A 99 9.56 9.08 5.48
CA PRO A 99 10.72 8.97 6.38
C PRO A 99 11.05 7.52 6.76
N ALA A 100 10.03 6.73 7.11
CA ALA A 100 10.20 5.33 7.45
C ALA A 100 10.67 4.51 6.24
N PHE A 101 9.99 4.65 5.11
CA PHE A 101 10.30 3.93 3.89
C PHE A 101 11.68 4.32 3.32
N SER A 102 12.03 5.62 3.37
CA SER A 102 13.36 6.10 2.95
C SER A 102 14.48 5.47 3.80
N SER A 103 14.29 5.43 5.12
CA SER A 103 15.29 4.84 6.03
C SER A 103 15.47 3.34 5.76
N ILE A 104 14.37 2.61 5.57
CA ILE A 104 14.40 1.16 5.25
C ILE A 104 15.05 0.93 3.90
N ALA A 105 14.58 1.61 2.84
CA ALA A 105 15.07 1.44 1.47
C ALA A 105 16.56 1.78 1.35
N LYS A 106 17.00 2.91 1.93
CA LYS A 106 18.41 3.30 1.97
C LYS A 106 19.29 2.20 2.59
N LYS A 107 18.83 1.60 3.68
CA LYS A 107 19.63 0.57 4.36
C LYS A 107 19.66 -0.74 3.57
N ILE A 108 18.59 -1.10 2.88
CA ILE A 108 18.55 -2.25 1.97
C ILE A 108 19.57 -2.04 0.84
N LYS A 109 19.52 -0.89 0.15
CA LYS A 109 20.42 -0.57 -0.98
C LYS A 109 21.89 -0.50 -0.59
N ASN A 110 22.19 -0.13 0.66
CA ASN A 110 23.58 -0.07 1.14
C ASN A 110 24.17 -1.47 1.47
N THR A 111 23.32 -2.49 1.57
CA THR A 111 23.75 -3.82 2.02
C THR A 111 23.66 -4.86 0.92
N ASN A 112 22.63 -4.79 0.08
CA ASN A 112 22.28 -5.81 -0.91
C ASN A 112 22.00 -5.18 -2.28
N ASP A 113 22.11 -5.97 -3.34
CA ASP A 113 21.76 -5.59 -4.72
C ASP A 113 20.26 -5.76 -5.03
N THR A 114 19.46 -5.80 -3.97
CA THR A 114 18.00 -5.95 -4.01
C THR A 114 17.35 -4.84 -4.84
N LYS A 115 16.47 -5.21 -5.76
CA LYS A 115 15.66 -4.24 -6.51
C LYS A 115 14.50 -3.74 -5.66
N ILE A 116 14.22 -2.44 -5.75
CA ILE A 116 13.13 -1.80 -5.02
C ILE A 116 12.14 -1.22 -6.01
N ILE A 117 10.89 -1.71 -5.93
CA ILE A 117 9.75 -1.20 -6.70
C ILE A 117 8.81 -0.46 -5.76
N VAL A 118 8.24 0.63 -6.24
CA VAL A 118 7.18 1.36 -5.53
C VAL A 118 5.88 1.24 -6.30
N ASN A 119 4.86 0.66 -5.68
CA ASN A 119 3.50 0.73 -6.18
C ASN A 119 2.86 2.02 -5.67
N CYS A 120 2.67 2.98 -6.58
CA CYS A 120 2.17 4.30 -6.26
C CYS A 120 0.64 4.32 -6.32
N ASN A 121 0.00 4.31 -5.15
CA ASN A 121 -1.46 4.45 -5.06
C ASN A 121 -1.89 5.93 -5.06
N ASN A 122 -1.13 6.79 -4.39
CA ASN A 122 -1.27 8.24 -4.38
C ASN A 122 0.07 8.85 -3.95
N ILE A 123 0.52 9.88 -4.64
CA ILE A 123 1.84 10.49 -4.37
C ILE A 123 1.69 11.86 -3.71
N ILE A 124 0.84 12.71 -4.26
CA ILE A 124 0.59 14.05 -3.78
C ILE A 124 -0.84 14.12 -3.22
N PRO A 125 -1.02 14.31 -1.90
CA PRO A 125 -2.35 14.53 -1.34
C PRO A 125 -3.03 15.78 -1.92
N HIS A 126 -4.36 15.78 -1.99
CA HIS A 126 -5.12 16.96 -2.48
C HIS A 126 -4.83 18.24 -1.69
N GLU A 127 -4.49 18.12 -0.41
CA GLU A 127 -4.08 19.21 0.48
C GLU A 127 -2.55 19.18 0.70
N SER A 128 -1.77 19.14 -0.39
CA SER A 128 -0.33 18.97 -0.32
C SER A 128 0.41 20.22 0.16
N GLY A 129 1.35 20.02 1.08
CA GLY A 129 2.34 21.02 1.47
C GLY A 129 3.64 20.94 0.64
N ILE A 130 4.45 21.99 0.68
CA ILE A 130 5.76 22.04 0.00
C ILE A 130 6.67 20.89 0.46
N PHE A 131 6.55 20.47 1.71
CA PHE A 131 7.35 19.40 2.29
C PHE A 131 6.97 18.00 1.77
N ASP A 132 5.76 17.78 1.24
CA ASP A 132 5.30 16.47 0.80
C ASP A 132 6.09 15.95 -0.40
N LYS A 133 6.36 16.82 -1.37
CA LYS A 133 7.21 16.49 -2.53
C LYS A 133 8.64 16.15 -2.10
N TYR A 134 9.20 16.93 -1.17
CA TYR A 134 10.53 16.69 -0.65
C TYR A 134 10.64 15.36 0.09
N LEU A 135 9.66 15.01 0.93
CA LEU A 135 9.61 13.73 1.63
C LEU A 135 9.50 12.57 0.65
N SER A 136 8.61 12.66 -0.34
CA SER A 136 8.46 11.65 -1.38
C SER A 136 9.76 11.47 -2.17
N LEU A 137 10.42 12.56 -2.58
CA LEU A 137 11.70 12.51 -3.27
C LEU A 137 12.79 11.82 -2.43
N LYS A 138 12.83 12.10 -1.11
CA LYS A 138 13.78 11.43 -0.21
C LYS A 138 13.65 9.91 -0.21
N PHE A 139 12.44 9.39 -0.33
CA PHE A 139 12.21 7.96 -0.43
C PHE A 139 12.51 7.44 -1.84
N PHE A 140 11.94 8.07 -2.85
CA PHE A 140 11.99 7.61 -4.24
C PHE A 140 13.40 7.52 -4.81
N LYS A 141 14.35 8.34 -4.36
CA LYS A 141 15.76 8.28 -4.78
C LYS A 141 16.47 6.96 -4.43
N HIS A 142 15.88 6.13 -3.58
CA HIS A 142 16.39 4.81 -3.22
C HIS A 142 15.66 3.68 -3.96
N CYS A 143 14.74 4.02 -4.87
CA CYS A 143 13.89 3.07 -5.58
C CYS A 143 14.32 2.95 -7.03
N ASP A 144 14.20 1.75 -7.60
CA ASP A 144 14.64 1.46 -8.97
C ASP A 144 13.51 1.67 -9.98
N TYR A 145 12.27 1.27 -9.63
CA TYR A 145 11.13 1.28 -10.55
C TYR A 145 9.84 1.69 -9.83
N PHE A 146 8.89 2.18 -10.62
CA PHE A 146 7.59 2.62 -10.13
C PHE A 146 6.46 1.97 -10.91
N ILE A 147 5.37 1.63 -10.22
CA ILE A 147 4.11 1.21 -10.83
C ILE A 147 3.09 2.31 -10.56
N VAL A 148 2.46 2.82 -11.61
CA VAL A 148 1.42 3.85 -11.53
C VAL A 148 0.13 3.32 -12.11
N MET A 149 -1.01 3.60 -11.46
CA MET A 149 -2.31 3.03 -11.84
C MET A 149 -3.28 4.06 -12.42
N SER A 150 -2.85 5.32 -12.57
CA SER A 150 -3.62 6.38 -13.20
C SER A 150 -2.71 7.47 -13.76
N ASP A 151 -3.24 8.24 -14.73
CA ASP A 151 -2.53 9.40 -15.31
C ASP A 151 -2.21 10.47 -14.27
N SER A 152 -3.10 10.69 -13.30
CA SER A 152 -2.84 11.63 -12.22
C SER A 152 -1.61 11.24 -11.41
N VAL A 153 -1.52 9.97 -10.97
CA VAL A 153 -0.37 9.47 -10.20
C VAL A 153 0.91 9.46 -11.04
N LYS A 154 0.82 9.17 -12.35
CA LYS A 154 1.94 9.30 -13.27
C LYS A 154 2.46 10.74 -13.33
N ASN A 155 1.58 11.71 -13.52
CA ASN A 155 1.96 13.11 -13.57
C ASN A 155 2.57 13.59 -12.26
N ASP A 156 2.05 13.15 -11.12
CA ASP A 156 2.64 13.42 -9.81
C ASP A 156 4.06 12.85 -9.70
N LEU A 157 4.27 11.58 -10.11
CA LEU A 157 5.58 10.95 -10.11
C LEU A 157 6.58 11.75 -10.95
N LEU A 158 6.22 12.07 -12.20
CA LEU A 158 7.08 12.79 -13.12
C LEU A 158 7.34 14.25 -12.69
N SER A 159 6.43 14.86 -11.91
CA SER A 159 6.65 16.18 -11.30
C SER A 159 7.74 16.17 -10.22
N ILE A 160 8.02 14.99 -9.63
CA ILE A 160 9.03 14.80 -8.57
C ILE A 160 10.32 14.22 -9.16
N ILE A 161 10.20 13.24 -10.05
CA ILE A 161 11.33 12.59 -10.73
C ILE A 161 11.02 12.51 -12.23
N PRO A 162 11.40 13.53 -13.02
CA PRO A 162 11.13 13.55 -14.46
C PRO A 162 11.72 12.36 -15.24
N SER A 163 12.80 11.75 -14.73
CA SER A 163 13.47 10.59 -15.33
C SER A 163 13.09 9.25 -14.68
N ALA A 164 11.97 9.17 -13.97
CA ALA A 164 11.56 7.94 -13.29
C ALA A 164 11.32 6.80 -14.30
N SER A 165 11.88 5.61 -14.00
CA SER A 165 11.55 4.40 -14.72
C SER A 165 10.24 3.83 -14.16
N TYR A 166 9.17 3.81 -14.95
CA TYR A 166 7.85 3.38 -14.49
C TYR A 166 7.14 2.49 -15.50
N ILE A 167 6.13 1.78 -15.00
CA ILE A 167 5.13 1.05 -15.81
C ILE A 167 3.74 1.51 -15.42
N GLU A 168 2.87 1.68 -16.42
CA GLU A 168 1.45 1.93 -16.22
C GLU A 168 0.70 0.60 -16.12
N SER A 169 0.02 0.38 -15.01
CA SER A 169 -0.82 -0.79 -14.79
C SER A 169 -2.19 -0.34 -14.30
N LYS A 170 -3.23 -0.66 -15.03
CA LYS A 170 -4.59 -0.37 -14.57
C LYS A 170 -4.87 -1.07 -13.25
N HIS A 171 -5.60 -0.38 -12.37
CA HIS A 171 -6.03 -0.98 -11.11
C HIS A 171 -6.87 -2.24 -11.41
N PRO A 172 -6.51 -3.40 -10.84
CA PRO A 172 -7.26 -4.62 -11.08
C PRO A 172 -8.67 -4.52 -10.49
N LEU A 173 -9.61 -5.25 -11.08
CA LEU A 173 -10.93 -5.42 -10.50
C LEU A 173 -10.83 -6.31 -9.27
N TYR A 174 -11.62 -5.98 -8.25
CA TYR A 174 -11.77 -6.85 -7.09
C TYR A 174 -12.78 -7.95 -7.40
N ASP A 175 -12.35 -9.18 -7.37
CA ASP A 175 -13.18 -10.38 -7.52
C ASP A 175 -13.56 -11.03 -6.17
N THR A 176 -13.21 -10.37 -5.07
CA THR A 176 -13.38 -10.87 -3.70
C THR A 176 -14.79 -10.70 -3.13
N PHE A 177 -15.69 -10.03 -3.86
CA PHE A 177 -17.05 -9.74 -3.39
C PHE A 177 -18.09 -10.78 -3.78
N GLY A 178 -17.68 -11.88 -4.39
CA GLY A 178 -18.59 -12.92 -4.88
C GLY A 178 -19.21 -12.60 -6.25
N ASN A 179 -20.12 -13.47 -6.68
CA ASN A 179 -20.82 -13.31 -7.95
C ASN A 179 -21.91 -12.22 -7.87
N SER A 180 -22.18 -11.57 -8.99
CA SER A 180 -23.33 -10.67 -9.09
C SER A 180 -24.64 -11.47 -8.90
N ILE A 181 -25.57 -10.90 -8.13
CA ILE A 181 -26.90 -11.45 -7.94
C ILE A 181 -27.91 -10.67 -8.78
N ASP A 182 -29.03 -11.30 -9.08
CA ASP A 182 -30.11 -10.65 -9.79
C ASP A 182 -30.63 -9.41 -9.08
N LYS A 183 -31.09 -8.42 -9.85
CA LYS A 183 -31.56 -7.15 -9.33
C LYS A 183 -32.73 -7.30 -8.34
N GLU A 184 -33.69 -8.16 -8.67
CA GLU A 184 -34.89 -8.38 -7.83
C GLU A 184 -34.51 -9.10 -6.54
N GLU A 185 -33.62 -10.08 -6.61
CA GLU A 185 -33.07 -10.76 -5.44
C GLU A 185 -32.27 -9.81 -4.55
N ALA A 186 -31.43 -8.95 -5.12
CA ALA A 186 -30.69 -7.93 -4.38
C ALA A 186 -31.63 -6.95 -3.68
N ARG A 187 -32.67 -6.48 -4.38
CA ARG A 187 -33.68 -5.58 -3.80
C ARG A 187 -34.42 -6.22 -2.63
N LYS A 188 -34.77 -7.49 -2.77
CA LYS A 188 -35.45 -8.26 -1.73
C LYS A 188 -34.55 -8.44 -0.50
N SER A 189 -33.29 -8.86 -0.71
CA SER A 189 -32.30 -9.07 0.37
C SER A 189 -31.99 -7.77 1.13
N LEU A 190 -31.97 -6.63 0.44
CA LEU A 190 -31.74 -5.32 1.03
C LEU A 190 -33.03 -4.62 1.51
N SER A 191 -34.20 -5.27 1.39
CA SER A 191 -35.49 -4.73 1.78
C SER A 191 -35.83 -3.39 1.11
N LEU A 192 -35.40 -3.19 -0.13
CA LEU A 192 -35.64 -1.94 -0.86
C LEU A 192 -37.04 -1.90 -1.46
N LYS A 193 -37.88 -0.98 -0.93
CA LYS A 193 -39.30 -0.81 -1.35
C LYS A 193 -39.49 0.19 -2.48
N SER A 194 -38.57 1.17 -2.62
CA SER A 194 -38.69 2.24 -3.59
C SER A 194 -38.27 1.77 -4.98
N GLU A 195 -38.98 2.19 -6.04
CA GLU A 195 -38.57 1.89 -7.43
C GLU A 195 -37.21 2.49 -7.80
N LYS A 196 -36.94 3.73 -7.36
CA LYS A 196 -35.73 4.45 -7.61
C LYS A 196 -34.83 4.40 -6.39
N VAL A 197 -33.56 4.00 -6.60
CA VAL A 197 -32.56 3.91 -5.54
C VAL A 197 -31.32 4.69 -5.99
N ILE A 198 -30.86 5.57 -5.12
CA ILE A 198 -29.58 6.27 -5.30
C ILE A 198 -28.61 5.67 -4.30
N LEU A 199 -27.52 5.08 -4.81
CA LEU A 199 -26.45 4.54 -3.99
C LEU A 199 -25.30 5.54 -3.89
N ASN A 200 -24.94 5.93 -2.67
CA ASN A 200 -23.64 6.54 -2.39
C ASN A 200 -22.76 5.50 -1.67
N PHE A 201 -21.74 5.05 -2.37
CA PHE A 201 -20.81 4.05 -1.85
C PHE A 201 -19.45 4.70 -1.58
N GLY A 202 -19.15 4.95 -0.31
CA GLY A 202 -17.90 5.58 0.12
C GLY A 202 -18.03 6.40 1.40
N LEU A 203 -16.96 7.10 1.75
CA LEU A 203 -16.95 8.06 2.85
C LEU A 203 -17.55 9.39 2.38
N ILE A 204 -18.57 9.85 3.07
CA ILE A 204 -19.06 11.23 2.94
C ILE A 204 -18.15 12.09 3.82
N ARG A 205 -17.44 13.03 3.19
CA ARG A 205 -16.59 14.03 3.85
C ARG A 205 -17.25 15.39 3.81
#